data_d3d6170092a22d16258b34e704f2a016
#
_entry.id   d3d6170092a22d16258b34e704f2a016
#
_cell.length_a   1.000
_cell.length_b   1.000
_cell.length_c   1.000
_cell.angle_alpha   90.00
_cell.angle_beta   90.00
_cell.angle_gamma   90.00
#
_symmetry.space_group_name_H-M   'P 1'
#
loop_
_entity.id
_entity.type
_entity.pdbx_description
1 polymer ?
#
loop_
_entity_poly.entity_id
_entity_poly.type
_entity_poly.pdbx_seq_one_letter_code
_entity_poly.pdbx_strand_id
1 'polypeptide(L)'
;MSAISKTITLRVPSDITYLALKDTRLEELFPEFFIGVTRKIKTDKANNELKFSTTIQGTQIEISETFKLRISGENNTDVEYTTQTNLEENNAVLQSIIQTHISNILYSLLTLETGYINGFIEGKSHIL
;
A
#
# COMPACT_ATOMS: atom_id res chain seq x y z
N MET A 1 -20.62 6.55 -0.55
CA MET A 1 -19.34 5.95 -0.16
C MET A 1 -18.69 5.31 -1.37
N SER A 2 -17.41 5.59 -1.57
CA SER A 2 -16.72 5.22 -2.81
C SER A 2 -15.67 4.16 -2.51
N ALA A 3 -15.66 3.09 -3.28
CA ALA A 3 -14.67 2.03 -3.18
C ALA A 3 -13.90 1.96 -4.50
N ILE A 4 -12.58 1.92 -4.41
CA ILE A 4 -11.70 1.82 -5.57
C ILE A 4 -10.82 0.60 -5.39
N SER A 5 -10.74 -0.24 -6.41
CA SER A 5 -9.90 -1.43 -6.38
C SER A 5 -8.94 -1.41 -7.55
N LYS A 6 -7.67 -1.72 -7.28
CA LYS A 6 -6.59 -1.83 -8.26
C LYS A 6 -5.85 -3.13 -8.02
N THR A 7 -5.48 -3.83 -9.08
CA THR A 7 -4.65 -5.02 -8.96
C THR A 7 -3.39 -4.81 -9.77
N ILE A 8 -2.25 -5.05 -9.13
CA ILE A 8 -0.95 -5.01 -9.82
C ILE A 8 -0.20 -6.29 -9.54
N THR A 9 0.65 -6.68 -10.48
CA THR A 9 1.53 -7.83 -10.31
C THR A 9 2.94 -7.31 -10.10
N LEU A 10 3.53 -7.67 -8.97
CA LEU A 10 4.91 -7.30 -8.64
C LEU A 10 5.83 -8.49 -8.83
N ARG A 11 6.99 -8.26 -9.42
CA ARG A 11 8.05 -9.27 -9.53
C ARG A 11 8.86 -9.31 -8.23
N VAL A 12 8.14 -9.53 -7.14
CA VAL A 12 8.68 -9.60 -5.78
C VAL A 12 7.98 -10.76 -5.10
N PRO A 13 8.72 -11.64 -4.40
CA PRO A 13 8.10 -12.73 -3.67
C PRO A 13 7.07 -12.24 -2.65
N SER A 14 6.05 -13.06 -2.39
CA SER A 14 4.94 -12.65 -1.52
C SER A 14 5.36 -12.37 -0.08
N ASP A 15 6.33 -13.10 0.45
CA ASP A 15 6.82 -12.88 1.81
C ASP A 15 7.52 -11.52 1.93
N ILE A 16 8.29 -11.13 0.93
CA ILE A 16 8.96 -9.83 0.90
C ILE A 16 7.93 -8.71 0.75
N THR A 17 6.95 -8.89 -0.14
CA THR A 17 5.88 -7.92 -0.33
C THR A 17 5.08 -7.74 0.96
N TYR A 18 4.74 -8.85 1.62
CA TYR A 18 4.01 -8.82 2.87
C TYR A 18 4.78 -8.04 3.95
N LEU A 19 6.06 -8.33 4.12
CA LEU A 19 6.90 -7.66 5.13
C LEU A 19 7.05 -6.17 4.83
N ALA A 20 7.14 -5.80 3.56
CA ALA A 20 7.24 -4.39 3.18
C ALA A 20 5.97 -3.61 3.54
N LEU A 21 4.82 -4.25 3.46
CA LEU A 21 3.54 -3.61 3.81
C LEU A 21 3.26 -3.62 5.31
N LYS A 22 3.70 -4.66 6.00
CA LYS A 22 3.41 -4.86 7.42
C LYS A 22 4.14 -3.83 8.28
N ASP A 23 3.50 -3.40 9.37
CA ASP A 23 4.07 -2.50 10.37
C ASP A 23 4.63 -1.21 9.77
N THR A 24 3.99 -0.73 8.71
CA THR A 24 4.36 0.50 8.01
C THR A 24 5.78 0.49 7.45
N ARG A 25 6.33 -0.69 7.11
CA ARG A 25 7.68 -0.79 6.56
C ARG A 25 7.84 -0.05 5.24
N LEU A 26 6.79 -0.05 4.41
CA LEU A 26 6.82 0.67 3.15
C LEU A 26 7.05 2.18 3.36
N GLU A 27 6.47 2.73 4.44
CA GLU A 27 6.66 4.13 4.81
C GLU A 27 8.09 4.42 5.25
N GLU A 28 8.72 3.48 5.94
CA GLU A 28 10.11 3.60 6.36
C GLU A 28 11.06 3.54 5.15
N LEU A 29 10.76 2.67 4.18
CA LEU A 29 11.58 2.52 2.98
C LEU A 29 11.43 3.70 2.03
N PHE A 30 10.23 4.21 1.87
CA PHE A 30 9.93 5.25 0.88
C PHE A 30 9.08 6.37 1.48
N PRO A 31 9.64 7.12 2.46
CA PRO A 31 8.86 8.12 3.19
C PRO A 31 8.28 9.24 2.30
N GLU A 32 8.87 9.49 1.15
CA GLU A 32 8.41 10.53 0.23
C GLU A 32 6.99 10.31 -0.28
N PHE A 33 6.50 9.06 -0.27
CA PHE A 33 5.16 8.75 -0.72
C PHE A 33 4.10 8.85 0.39
N PHE A 34 4.51 9.13 1.62
CA PHE A 34 3.63 9.08 2.78
C PHE A 34 3.61 10.38 3.60
N ILE A 35 4.03 11.49 3.00
CA ILE A 35 4.06 12.79 3.68
C ILE A 35 2.62 13.20 4.04
N GLY A 36 2.42 13.55 5.31
CA GLY A 36 1.11 13.98 5.78
C GLY A 36 0.08 12.88 5.93
N VAL A 37 0.52 11.62 6.00
CA VAL A 37 -0.34 10.46 6.10
C VAL A 37 -0.02 9.68 7.37
N THR A 38 -1.05 9.30 8.12
CA THR A 38 -0.91 8.44 9.30
C THR A 38 -1.67 7.14 9.03
N ARG A 39 -0.99 6.01 9.19
CA ARG A 39 -1.54 4.68 8.90
C ARG A 39 -1.42 3.78 10.10
N LYS A 40 -2.48 3.03 10.38
CA LYS A 40 -2.51 2.04 11.46
C LYS A 40 -3.01 0.73 10.91
N ILE A 41 -2.29 -0.35 11.21
CA ILE A 41 -2.73 -1.68 10.84
C ILE A 41 -3.96 -2.06 11.67
N LYS A 42 -4.98 -2.62 11.02
CA LYS A 42 -6.21 -3.06 11.67
C LYS A 42 -6.31 -4.56 11.73
N THR A 43 -5.92 -5.23 10.66
CA THR A 43 -6.00 -6.68 10.55
C THR A 43 -4.78 -7.18 9.80
N ASP A 44 -4.23 -8.28 10.28
CA ASP A 44 -3.07 -8.91 9.70
C ASP A 44 -3.35 -10.41 9.62
N LYS A 45 -3.57 -10.90 8.41
CA LYS A 45 -3.65 -12.33 8.12
C LYS A 45 -2.38 -12.71 7.40
N ALA A 46 -1.46 -13.32 8.11
CA ALA A 46 -0.09 -13.57 7.68
C ALA A 46 0.04 -14.01 6.23
N ASN A 47 0.83 -13.26 5.46
CA ASN A 47 1.16 -13.48 4.05
C ASN A 47 -0.03 -13.42 3.08
N ASN A 48 -1.20 -12.98 3.53
CA ASN A 48 -2.39 -13.02 2.68
C ASN A 48 -3.14 -11.70 2.63
N GLU A 49 -3.47 -11.12 3.78
CA GLU A 49 -4.30 -9.92 3.80
C GLU A 49 -3.88 -8.97 4.90
N LEU A 50 -3.78 -7.69 4.55
CA LEU A 50 -3.50 -6.62 5.48
C LEU A 50 -4.56 -5.53 5.32
N LYS A 51 -5.07 -5.03 6.44
CA LYS A 51 -6.01 -3.91 6.46
C LYS A 51 -5.45 -2.77 7.28
N PHE A 52 -5.57 -1.57 6.74
CA PHE A 52 -5.10 -0.35 7.39
C PHE A 52 -6.22 0.66 7.52
N SER A 53 -6.14 1.47 8.57
CA SER A 53 -6.90 2.71 8.67
C SER A 53 -5.93 3.85 8.44
N THR A 54 -6.22 4.69 7.46
CA THR A 54 -5.34 5.76 7.01
C THR A 54 -6.05 7.09 7.15
N THR A 55 -5.38 8.07 7.76
CA THR A 55 -5.89 9.43 7.88
C THR A 55 -4.92 10.39 7.18
N ILE A 56 -5.47 11.42 6.55
CA ILE A 56 -4.69 12.43 5.85
C ILE A 56 -4.69 13.70 6.69
N GLN A 57 -3.49 14.16 7.06
CA GLN A 57 -3.28 15.31 7.93
C GLN A 57 -3.94 16.58 7.36
N GLY A 58 -4.59 17.35 8.22
CA GLY A 58 -5.27 18.57 7.82
C GLY A 58 -6.62 18.36 7.19
N THR A 59 -7.13 17.13 7.18
CA THR A 59 -8.45 16.81 6.64
C THR A 59 -9.20 15.88 7.59
N GLN A 60 -10.48 15.63 7.28
CA GLN A 60 -11.26 14.61 7.99
C GLN A 60 -11.38 13.32 7.17
N ILE A 61 -10.48 13.15 6.20
CA ILE A 61 -10.50 11.97 5.34
C ILE A 61 -9.98 10.76 6.09
N GLU A 62 -10.79 9.69 6.11
CA GLU A 62 -10.39 8.37 6.59
C GLU A 62 -10.50 7.40 5.43
N ILE A 63 -9.45 6.65 5.20
CA ILE A 63 -9.40 5.65 4.14
C ILE A 63 -9.17 4.29 4.76
N SER A 64 -10.10 3.37 4.50
CA SER A 64 -9.89 1.96 4.84
C SER A 64 -9.19 1.31 3.66
N GLU A 65 -8.00 0.77 3.89
CA GLU A 65 -7.18 0.18 2.85
C GLU A 65 -7.02 -1.31 3.09
N THR A 66 -7.25 -2.11 2.07
CA THR A 66 -7.06 -3.56 2.13
C THR A 66 -6.09 -3.97 1.05
N PHE A 67 -5.08 -4.75 1.44
CA PHE A 67 -4.13 -5.36 0.52
C PHE A 67 -4.33 -6.87 0.60
N LYS A 68 -4.74 -7.49 -0.50
CA LYS A 68 -4.81 -8.94 -0.61
C LYS A 68 -3.68 -9.41 -1.50
N LEU A 69 -2.88 -10.32 -0.97
CA LEU A 69 -1.70 -10.82 -1.65
C LEU A 69 -1.97 -12.23 -2.15
N ARG A 70 -1.59 -12.50 -3.39
CA ARG A 70 -1.74 -13.82 -3.98
C ARG A 70 -0.48 -14.15 -4.77
N ILE A 71 0.04 -15.35 -4.57
CA ILE A 71 1.20 -15.83 -5.32
C ILE A 71 0.75 -16.06 -6.77
N SER A 72 1.39 -15.36 -7.72
CA SER A 72 1.06 -15.49 -9.14
C SER A 72 2.19 -16.16 -9.94
N GLY A 73 3.32 -16.45 -9.29
CA GLY A 73 4.47 -17.11 -9.89
C GLY A 73 5.52 -17.31 -8.82
N GLU A 74 6.65 -17.91 -9.19
CA GLU A 74 7.69 -18.26 -8.24
C GLU A 74 8.20 -17.04 -7.43
N ASN A 75 8.38 -15.90 -8.12
CA ASN A 75 8.83 -14.67 -7.48
C ASN A 75 7.90 -13.51 -7.77
N ASN A 76 6.63 -13.81 -7.99
CA ASN A 76 5.64 -12.79 -8.36
C ASN A 76 4.48 -12.79 -7.36
N THR A 77 3.96 -11.62 -7.07
CA THR A 77 2.82 -11.43 -6.18
C THR A 77 1.80 -10.52 -6.85
N ASP A 78 0.55 -10.98 -6.91
CA ASP A 78 -0.56 -10.11 -7.25
C ASP A 78 -1.01 -9.40 -5.98
N VAL A 79 -1.06 -8.09 -6.04
CA VAL A 79 -1.54 -7.25 -4.94
C VAL A 79 -2.84 -6.63 -5.37
N GLU A 80 -3.93 -7.02 -4.72
CA GLU A 80 -5.22 -6.36 -4.89
C GLU A 80 -5.36 -5.32 -3.80
N TYR A 81 -5.34 -4.06 -4.20
CA TYR A 81 -5.43 -2.92 -3.30
C TYR A 81 -6.81 -2.29 -3.42
N THR A 82 -7.56 -2.30 -2.33
CA THR A 82 -8.92 -1.76 -2.29
C THR A 82 -8.99 -0.66 -1.25
N THR A 83 -9.59 0.47 -1.61
CA THR A 83 -9.82 1.57 -0.69
C THR A 83 -11.31 1.84 -0.54
N GLN A 84 -11.68 2.30 0.65
CA GLN A 84 -13.01 2.77 0.93
C GLN A 84 -12.91 4.01 1.81
N THR A 85 -13.61 5.08 1.44
CA THR A 85 -13.50 6.34 2.16
C THR A 85 -14.82 6.68 2.85
N ASN A 86 -14.73 7.54 3.87
CA ASN A 86 -15.88 8.04 4.62
C ASN A 86 -16.54 9.24 3.96
N LEU A 87 -16.01 9.71 2.80
CA LEU A 87 -16.49 10.93 2.16
C LEU A 87 -17.48 10.64 1.05
N GLU A 88 -18.37 11.59 0.82
CA GLU A 88 -19.23 11.60 -0.35
C GLU A 88 -18.43 12.08 -1.56
N GLU A 89 -18.88 11.68 -2.76
CA GLU A 89 -18.09 11.84 -3.98
C GLU A 89 -18.15 13.22 -4.63
N ASN A 90 -18.91 14.16 -4.06
CA ASN A 90 -19.16 15.43 -4.72
C ASN A 90 -18.13 16.53 -4.43
N ASN A 91 -17.07 16.23 -3.68
CA ASN A 91 -16.03 17.21 -3.40
C ASN A 91 -14.78 16.92 -4.23
N ALA A 92 -14.58 17.70 -5.28
CA ALA A 92 -13.48 17.47 -6.22
C ALA A 92 -12.10 17.62 -5.59
N VAL A 93 -11.94 18.55 -4.65
CA VAL A 93 -10.65 18.76 -3.97
C VAL A 93 -10.28 17.55 -3.13
N LEU A 94 -11.22 17.06 -2.32
CA LEU A 94 -10.98 15.89 -1.46
C LEU A 94 -10.78 14.63 -2.29
N GLN A 95 -11.51 14.47 -3.39
CA GLN A 95 -11.32 13.35 -4.30
C GLN A 95 -9.92 13.38 -4.92
N SER A 96 -9.41 14.55 -5.26
CA SER A 96 -8.06 14.71 -5.79
C SER A 96 -7.01 14.27 -4.76
N ILE A 97 -7.20 14.62 -3.49
CA ILE A 97 -6.29 14.22 -2.41
C ILE A 97 -6.29 12.70 -2.25
N ILE A 98 -7.48 12.08 -2.29
CA ILE A 98 -7.61 10.62 -2.19
C ILE A 98 -6.92 9.94 -3.36
N GLN A 99 -7.12 10.42 -4.58
CA GLN A 99 -6.49 9.85 -5.76
C GLN A 99 -4.97 9.98 -5.71
N THR A 100 -4.46 11.09 -5.20
CA THR A 100 -3.02 11.27 -5.01
C THR A 100 -2.48 10.24 -4.02
N HIS A 101 -3.17 10.01 -2.92
CA HIS A 101 -2.75 8.99 -1.95
C HIS A 101 -2.74 7.59 -2.57
N ILE A 102 -3.78 7.23 -3.31
CA ILE A 102 -3.85 5.94 -3.99
C ILE A 102 -2.67 5.78 -4.95
N SER A 103 -2.37 6.81 -5.73
CA SER A 103 -1.23 6.79 -6.65
C SER A 103 0.08 6.63 -5.90
N ASN A 104 0.25 7.29 -4.77
CA ASN A 104 1.47 7.18 -3.95
C ASN A 104 1.65 5.76 -3.42
N ILE A 105 0.59 5.10 -2.99
CA ILE A 105 0.65 3.70 -2.56
C ILE A 105 1.14 2.82 -3.72
N LEU A 106 0.55 2.98 -4.90
CA LEU A 106 0.92 2.18 -6.05
C LEU A 106 2.37 2.45 -6.49
N TYR A 107 2.79 3.71 -6.49
CA TYR A 107 4.18 4.06 -6.82
C TYR A 107 5.16 3.50 -5.80
N SER A 108 4.80 3.48 -4.51
CA SER A 108 5.67 2.90 -3.49
C SER A 108 5.87 1.40 -3.72
N LEU A 109 4.83 0.69 -4.14
CA LEU A 109 4.94 -0.73 -4.48
C LEU A 109 5.79 -0.96 -5.73
N LEU A 110 5.65 -0.12 -6.74
CA LEU A 110 6.49 -0.20 -7.94
C LEU A 110 7.95 0.14 -7.65
N THR A 111 8.19 1.05 -6.72
CA THR A 111 9.54 1.39 -6.27
C THR A 111 10.15 0.22 -5.50
N LEU A 112 9.34 -0.47 -4.68
CA LEU A 112 9.76 -1.70 -4.02
C LEU A 112 10.20 -2.75 -5.05
N GLU A 113 9.41 -2.94 -6.11
CA GLU A 113 9.74 -3.89 -7.17
C GLU A 113 11.08 -3.54 -7.82
N THR A 114 11.26 -2.27 -8.18
CA THR A 114 12.50 -1.79 -8.79
C THR A 114 13.68 -2.01 -7.87
N GLY A 115 13.56 -1.69 -6.60
CA GLY A 115 14.62 -1.90 -5.62
C GLY A 115 14.98 -3.36 -5.44
N TYR A 116 13.96 -4.23 -5.43
CA TYR A 116 14.20 -5.67 -5.31
C TYR A 116 14.91 -6.22 -6.55
N ILE A 117 14.46 -5.87 -7.74
CA ILE A 117 15.05 -6.36 -9.00
C ILE A 117 16.49 -5.88 -9.14
N ASN A 118 16.78 -4.64 -8.74
CA ASN A 118 18.12 -4.06 -8.85
C ASN A 118 19.05 -4.42 -7.68
N GLY A 119 18.60 -5.27 -6.77
CA GLY A 119 19.42 -5.73 -5.66
C GLY A 119 19.59 -4.76 -4.50
N PHE A 120 18.85 -3.66 -4.49
CA PHE A 120 18.86 -2.72 -3.36
C PHE A 120 18.07 -3.23 -2.17
N ILE A 121 17.18 -4.18 -2.39
CA ILE A 121 16.38 -4.84 -1.35
C ILE A 121 16.64 -6.33 -1.52
N GLU A 122 17.43 -6.90 -0.61
CA GLU A 122 17.88 -8.29 -0.70
C GLU A 122 17.18 -9.16 0.33
N GLY A 123 15.94 -9.49 0.07
CA GLY A 123 15.22 -10.36 0.97
C GLY A 123 14.98 -9.72 2.33
N LYS A 124 14.85 -10.56 3.34
CA LYS A 124 14.37 -10.14 4.65
C LYS A 124 15.32 -9.22 5.40
N SER A 125 16.62 -9.33 5.16
CA SER A 125 17.61 -8.55 5.90
C SER A 125 17.53 -7.06 5.61
N HIS A 126 16.99 -6.66 4.48
CA HIS A 126 16.85 -5.26 4.10
C HIS A 126 15.50 -4.67 4.46
N ILE A 127 14.50 -5.51 4.69
CA ILE A 127 13.16 -5.06 5.04
C ILE A 127 12.95 -5.08 6.55
N LEU A 128 13.59 -6.01 7.19
CA LEU A 128 13.53 -6.16 8.64
C LEU A 128 14.62 -5.36 9.32
#